data_2e116362da2e132a7b541e90dd3bd317
#
_entry.id   2e116362da2e132a7b541e90dd3bd317
#
_cell.length_a   1.000
_cell.length_b   1.000
_cell.length_c   1.000
_cell.angle_alpha   90.00
_cell.angle_beta   90.00
_cell.angle_gamma   90.00
#
_symmetry.space_group_name_H-M   'P 1'
#
loop_
_entity.id
_entity.type
_entity.pdbx_description
1 polymer ?
#
loop_
_entity_poly.entity_id
_entity_poly.type
_entity_poly.pdbx_seq_one_letter_code
_entity_poly.pdbx_strand_id
1 'polypeptide(L)'
;MKFICNTEEFSNATSTVSKAISAKPNIPILEGIKLSVQGDTVTISATDLELFIETKIKASVKIEGECVVNGKFLNEFVKKLTYLDEIELEKLGTSLSIRYGDNETEIQCLEEDTYPEIRKVSDEVYIKVKEGDLKEAIESISYCVAQDDNRPILKGILLDLQADQLTAVALDGYRLGYAKCEVVDSSKGEYKIIIPGKTLSEIAKILEEGDKLVKITMQKNIVLFDLGNTVITTRLIDGDYIDYKKLIPATFTTHVTVEKDNFISGLDRASLVAKKQKHNYLKLSISGNVIEINSTSDIGKIRETVNCALEGKDLDIAFNSRFLADALNKIKEDFIDIKFSGATSPTIIVPKEGDKFLYMVLPIRMLG
;
A
#
# COMPACT_ATOMS: atom_id res chain seq x y z
N MET A 1 -3.47 -26.91 24.78
CA MET A 1 -3.50 -26.75 23.32
C MET A 1 -2.49 -27.71 22.70
N LYS A 2 -2.93 -28.53 21.70
CA LYS A 2 -2.01 -29.41 20.94
C LYS A 2 -2.58 -29.66 19.55
N PHE A 3 -1.76 -29.44 18.49
CA PHE A 3 -2.16 -29.65 17.09
C PHE A 3 -0.96 -29.93 16.17
N ILE A 4 -1.24 -30.52 15.00
CA ILE A 4 -0.29 -30.72 13.91
C ILE A 4 -0.82 -29.99 12.70
N CYS A 5 0.04 -29.23 12.00
CA CYS A 5 -0.34 -28.47 10.82
C CYS A 5 0.76 -28.54 9.73
N ASN A 6 0.37 -28.18 8.51
CA ASN A 6 1.30 -27.98 7.43
C ASN A 6 2.23 -26.80 7.73
N THR A 7 3.54 -27.01 7.56
CA THR A 7 4.57 -26.03 7.94
C THR A 7 4.53 -24.79 7.08
N GLU A 8 4.32 -24.95 5.76
CA GLU A 8 4.28 -23.83 4.83
C GLU A 8 3.04 -22.95 5.07
N GLU A 9 1.85 -23.56 5.25
CA GLU A 9 0.62 -22.82 5.58
C GLU A 9 0.77 -22.05 6.89
N PHE A 10 1.33 -22.66 7.93
CA PHE A 10 1.57 -22.00 9.21
C PHE A 10 2.60 -20.88 9.09
N SER A 11 3.67 -21.06 8.31
CA SER A 11 4.68 -20.03 8.03
C SER A 11 4.08 -18.83 7.29
N ASN A 12 3.23 -19.09 6.29
CA ASN A 12 2.55 -18.05 5.53
C ASN A 12 1.56 -17.28 6.43
N ALA A 13 0.80 -17.98 7.25
CA ALA A 13 -0.15 -17.37 8.20
C ALA A 13 0.57 -16.51 9.24
N THR A 14 1.65 -16.99 9.86
CA THR A 14 2.44 -16.20 10.81
C THR A 14 3.10 -14.99 10.15
N SER A 15 3.57 -15.13 8.91
CA SER A 15 4.12 -14.01 8.13
C SER A 15 3.08 -12.94 7.82
N THR A 16 1.86 -13.36 7.52
CA THR A 16 0.73 -12.47 7.23
C THR A 16 0.36 -11.66 8.46
N VAL A 17 0.11 -12.32 9.59
CA VAL A 17 -0.31 -11.62 10.83
C VAL A 17 0.81 -10.77 11.42
N SER A 18 2.08 -11.14 11.22
CA SER A 18 3.23 -10.35 11.69
C SER A 18 3.27 -8.92 11.16
N LYS A 19 2.57 -8.60 10.06
CA LYS A 19 2.44 -7.24 9.53
C LYS A 19 1.65 -6.31 10.46
N ALA A 20 0.85 -6.86 11.38
CA ALA A 20 0.15 -6.12 12.42
C ALA A 20 0.97 -5.95 13.71
N ILE A 21 2.20 -6.47 13.79
CA ILE A 21 3.06 -6.30 14.97
C ILE A 21 3.86 -5.01 14.84
N SER A 22 3.76 -4.13 15.84
CA SER A 22 4.59 -2.92 15.90
C SER A 22 6.05 -3.27 16.19
N ALA A 23 6.98 -2.56 15.54
CA ALA A 23 8.41 -2.72 15.81
C ALA A 23 8.81 -2.26 17.23
N LYS A 24 8.02 -1.37 17.85
CA LYS A 24 8.23 -0.84 19.20
C LYS A 24 6.87 -0.60 19.86
N PRO A 25 6.17 -1.65 20.33
CA PRO A 25 4.90 -1.49 20.99
C PRO A 25 5.05 -0.87 22.37
N ASN A 26 4.11 -0.01 22.73
CA ASN A 26 4.05 0.56 24.09
C ASN A 26 3.52 -0.46 25.13
N ILE A 27 2.87 -1.53 24.66
CA ILE A 27 2.25 -2.57 25.46
C ILE A 27 2.91 -3.89 25.07
N PRO A 28 3.62 -4.59 25.98
CA PRO A 28 4.42 -5.77 25.65
C PRO A 28 3.64 -6.91 24.96
N ILE A 29 2.37 -7.14 25.32
CA ILE A 29 1.55 -8.20 24.74
C ILE A 29 1.34 -8.01 23.22
N LEU A 30 1.45 -6.78 22.69
CA LEU A 30 1.32 -6.47 21.25
C LEU A 30 2.54 -6.90 20.43
N GLU A 31 3.61 -7.40 21.06
CA GLU A 31 4.69 -8.12 20.37
C GLU A 31 4.30 -9.57 20.03
N GLY A 32 3.16 -10.01 20.58
CA GLY A 32 2.70 -11.37 20.50
C GLY A 32 1.90 -11.69 19.25
N ILE A 33 2.00 -12.96 18.83
CA ILE A 33 1.03 -13.63 17.98
C ILE A 33 0.17 -14.52 18.90
N LYS A 34 -1.15 -14.36 18.82
CA LYS A 34 -2.10 -15.24 19.49
C LYS A 34 -2.41 -16.43 18.56
N LEU A 35 -2.30 -17.63 19.11
CA LEU A 35 -2.75 -18.87 18.53
C LEU A 35 -3.99 -19.33 19.30
N SER A 36 -5.11 -19.56 18.62
CA SER A 36 -6.35 -20.09 19.19
C SER A 36 -6.79 -21.30 18.38
N VAL A 37 -7.00 -22.43 19.04
CA VAL A 37 -7.28 -23.73 18.44
C VAL A 37 -8.66 -24.19 18.83
N GLN A 38 -9.55 -24.34 17.83
CA GLN A 38 -10.92 -24.81 18.05
C GLN A 38 -11.39 -25.70 16.89
N GLY A 39 -11.95 -26.86 17.21
CA GLY A 39 -12.37 -27.85 16.21
C GLY A 39 -11.18 -28.37 15.39
N ASP A 40 -11.19 -28.18 14.07
CA ASP A 40 -10.12 -28.53 13.14
C ASP A 40 -9.34 -27.30 12.64
N THR A 41 -9.48 -26.17 13.32
CA THR A 41 -8.99 -24.88 12.84
C THR A 41 -8.07 -24.22 13.86
N VAL A 42 -6.94 -23.71 13.38
CA VAL A 42 -6.06 -22.82 14.13
C VAL A 42 -6.26 -21.40 13.62
N THR A 43 -6.68 -20.52 14.50
CA THR A 43 -6.78 -19.08 14.28
C THR A 43 -5.51 -18.41 14.78
N ILE A 44 -4.81 -17.72 13.90
CA ILE A 44 -3.55 -17.02 14.17
C ILE A 44 -3.84 -15.53 14.03
N SER A 45 -3.53 -14.71 15.04
CA SER A 45 -3.85 -13.29 15.02
C SER A 45 -2.77 -12.42 15.62
N ALA A 46 -2.67 -11.18 15.13
CA ALA A 46 -1.81 -10.14 15.68
C ALA A 46 -2.45 -8.75 15.54
N THR A 47 -2.04 -7.80 16.39
CA THR A 47 -2.56 -6.43 16.37
C THR A 47 -1.59 -5.44 17.02
N ASP A 48 -1.62 -4.19 16.52
CA ASP A 48 -1.02 -3.01 17.16
C ASP A 48 -2.09 -2.03 17.69
N LEU A 49 -3.36 -2.46 17.79
CA LEU A 49 -4.57 -1.72 18.15
C LEU A 49 -5.16 -0.83 17.04
N GLU A 50 -4.41 -0.52 16.00
CA GLU A 50 -4.89 0.19 14.81
C GLU A 50 -5.19 -0.76 13.67
N LEU A 51 -4.28 -1.71 13.47
CA LEU A 51 -4.38 -2.80 12.50
C LEU A 51 -4.52 -4.12 13.25
N PHE A 52 -5.50 -4.91 12.87
CA PHE A 52 -5.70 -6.27 13.35
C PHE A 52 -5.74 -7.23 12.16
N ILE A 53 -4.99 -8.32 12.23
CA ILE A 53 -4.97 -9.36 11.20
C ILE A 53 -5.22 -10.72 11.86
N GLU A 54 -6.17 -11.46 11.30
CA GLU A 54 -6.50 -12.83 11.68
C GLU A 54 -6.42 -13.72 10.43
N THR A 55 -5.75 -14.86 10.55
CA THR A 55 -5.68 -15.87 9.50
C THR A 55 -6.02 -17.25 10.06
N LYS A 56 -6.79 -18.04 9.32
CA LYS A 56 -7.21 -19.38 9.70
C LYS A 56 -6.55 -20.43 8.81
N ILE A 57 -6.03 -21.49 9.44
CA ILE A 57 -5.51 -22.67 8.76
C ILE A 57 -6.17 -23.93 9.30
N LYS A 58 -6.16 -25.00 8.51
CA LYS A 58 -6.60 -26.31 8.96
C LYS A 58 -5.48 -27.04 9.70
N ALA A 59 -5.87 -27.82 10.71
CA ALA A 59 -4.93 -28.58 11.52
C ALA A 59 -5.55 -29.86 12.05
N SER A 60 -4.71 -30.86 12.35
CA SER A 60 -5.08 -32.05 13.11
C SER A 60 -5.02 -31.70 14.61
N VAL A 61 -6.16 -31.30 15.18
CA VAL A 61 -6.26 -30.82 16.55
C VAL A 61 -6.44 -32.01 17.51
N LYS A 62 -5.59 -32.07 18.56
CA LYS A 62 -5.69 -33.05 19.64
C LYS A 62 -6.25 -32.46 20.94
N ILE A 63 -5.87 -31.21 21.23
CA ILE A 63 -6.29 -30.47 22.42
C ILE A 63 -6.54 -29.01 22.05
N GLU A 64 -7.75 -28.52 22.25
CA GLU A 64 -8.10 -27.12 22.07
C GLU A 64 -7.43 -26.23 23.12
N GLY A 65 -7.42 -24.92 22.86
CA GLY A 65 -6.89 -23.92 23.78
C GLY A 65 -6.19 -22.78 23.04
N GLU A 66 -5.54 -21.92 23.79
CA GLU A 66 -4.89 -20.75 23.23
C GLU A 66 -3.55 -20.44 23.91
N CYS A 67 -2.71 -19.70 23.22
CA CYS A 67 -1.49 -19.11 23.77
C CYS A 67 -1.10 -17.86 22.98
N VAL A 68 -0.30 -17.01 23.61
CA VAL A 68 0.36 -15.86 22.96
C VAL A 68 1.86 -16.05 23.08
N VAL A 69 2.58 -15.90 22.00
CA VAL A 69 4.06 -16.03 21.96
C VAL A 69 4.69 -14.87 21.21
N ASN A 70 5.97 -14.60 21.45
CA ASN A 70 6.68 -13.54 20.72
C ASN A 70 6.58 -13.78 19.20
N GLY A 71 5.88 -12.86 18.52
CA GLY A 71 5.52 -13.04 17.12
C GLY A 71 6.69 -12.92 16.17
N LYS A 72 7.66 -12.04 16.47
CA LYS A 72 8.86 -11.89 15.65
C LYS A 72 9.69 -13.17 15.66
N PHE A 73 9.93 -13.72 16.85
CA PHE A 73 10.67 -14.96 16.98
C PHE A 73 9.95 -16.13 16.31
N LEU A 74 8.63 -16.31 16.57
CA LEU A 74 7.85 -17.37 15.98
C LEU A 74 7.91 -17.32 14.43
N ASN A 75 7.67 -16.15 13.84
CA ASN A 75 7.69 -15.96 12.39
C ASN A 75 9.08 -16.24 11.79
N GLU A 76 10.16 -15.72 12.40
CA GLU A 76 11.53 -15.97 11.92
C GLU A 76 11.92 -17.44 12.06
N PHE A 77 11.47 -18.10 13.11
CA PHE A 77 11.77 -19.49 13.37
C PHE A 77 11.04 -20.43 12.38
N VAL A 78 9.72 -20.29 12.24
CA VAL A 78 8.91 -21.17 11.38
C VAL A 78 9.31 -21.03 9.91
N LYS A 79 9.70 -19.86 9.44
CA LYS A 79 10.26 -19.66 8.08
C LYS A 79 11.48 -20.53 7.78
N LYS A 80 12.20 -20.94 8.80
CA LYS A 80 13.38 -21.83 8.63
C LYS A 80 13.03 -23.31 8.60
N LEU A 81 11.76 -23.65 8.84
CA LEU A 81 11.26 -25.03 8.91
C LEU A 81 10.49 -25.45 7.65
N THR A 82 10.31 -24.58 6.65
CA THR A 82 9.48 -24.84 5.46
C THR A 82 9.98 -25.98 4.55
N TYR A 83 11.12 -26.56 4.85
CA TYR A 83 11.62 -27.80 4.23
C TYR A 83 10.96 -29.08 4.78
N LEU A 84 10.15 -28.96 5.85
CA LEU A 84 9.37 -30.04 6.46
C LEU A 84 7.90 -29.89 6.08
N ASP A 85 7.21 -30.99 5.88
CA ASP A 85 5.79 -30.98 5.53
C ASP A 85 4.90 -30.58 6.71
N GLU A 86 5.21 -31.07 7.93
CA GLU A 86 4.38 -30.88 9.11
C GLU A 86 5.23 -30.53 10.35
N ILE A 87 4.61 -29.78 11.25
CA ILE A 87 5.10 -29.49 12.60
C ILE A 87 4.01 -29.75 13.64
N GLU A 88 4.41 -30.19 14.84
CA GLU A 88 3.52 -30.34 16.00
C GLU A 88 3.78 -29.20 16.99
N LEU A 89 2.71 -28.52 17.42
CA LEU A 89 2.76 -27.48 18.45
C LEU A 89 1.97 -27.91 19.68
N GLU A 90 2.57 -27.75 20.87
CA GLU A 90 1.95 -28.12 22.14
C GLU A 90 2.23 -27.07 23.22
N LYS A 91 1.17 -26.54 23.87
CA LYS A 91 1.33 -25.67 25.06
C LYS A 91 1.61 -26.53 26.27
N LEU A 92 2.76 -26.34 26.88
CA LEU A 92 3.23 -27.02 28.08
C LEU A 92 3.38 -26.00 29.23
N GLY A 93 2.37 -25.84 30.04
CA GLY A 93 2.37 -24.82 31.10
C GLY A 93 2.47 -23.41 30.55
N THR A 94 3.61 -22.75 30.79
CA THR A 94 3.94 -21.38 30.32
C THR A 94 4.79 -21.35 29.05
N SER A 95 5.01 -22.49 28.39
CA SER A 95 5.81 -22.58 27.16
C SER A 95 4.99 -23.17 26.03
N LEU A 96 5.31 -22.80 24.80
CA LEU A 96 4.92 -23.45 23.54
C LEU A 96 6.06 -24.30 23.04
N SER A 97 5.90 -25.63 23.04
CA SER A 97 6.82 -26.56 22.38
C SER A 97 6.46 -26.69 20.91
N ILE A 98 7.46 -26.65 20.03
CA ILE A 98 7.37 -26.90 18.60
C ILE A 98 8.27 -28.08 18.26
N ARG A 99 7.67 -29.19 17.82
CA ARG A 99 8.39 -30.39 17.36
C ARG A 99 8.45 -30.42 15.84
N TYR A 100 9.65 -30.69 15.31
CA TYR A 100 9.93 -30.67 13.87
C TYR A 100 11.00 -31.73 13.53
N GLY A 101 10.58 -32.82 12.88
CA GLY A 101 11.41 -34.01 12.73
C GLY A 101 11.80 -34.58 14.09
N ASP A 102 13.08 -34.83 14.31
CA ASP A 102 13.64 -35.32 15.57
C ASP A 102 14.01 -34.18 16.56
N ASN A 103 13.65 -32.94 16.23
CA ASN A 103 14.05 -31.76 17.02
C ASN A 103 12.85 -31.14 17.77
N GLU A 104 13.14 -30.39 18.81
CA GLU A 104 12.17 -29.67 19.60
C GLU A 104 12.72 -28.29 20.01
N THR A 105 11.85 -27.30 20.05
CA THR A 105 12.15 -25.95 20.52
C THR A 105 11.03 -25.49 21.45
N GLU A 106 11.35 -24.82 22.54
CA GLU A 106 10.39 -24.21 23.45
C GLU A 106 10.46 -22.69 23.39
N ILE A 107 9.29 -22.03 23.32
CA ILE A 107 9.12 -20.58 23.33
C ILE A 107 8.27 -20.22 24.55
N GLN A 108 8.70 -19.25 25.36
CA GLN A 108 7.90 -18.78 26.50
C GLN A 108 6.63 -18.07 26.01
N CYS A 109 5.48 -18.42 26.60
CA CYS A 109 4.21 -17.75 26.36
C CYS A 109 4.19 -16.39 27.09
N LEU A 110 3.49 -15.42 26.47
CA LEU A 110 3.11 -14.16 27.09
C LEU A 110 1.79 -14.33 27.89
N GLU A 111 1.48 -13.39 28.76
CA GLU A 111 0.21 -13.41 29.53
C GLU A 111 -0.98 -13.16 28.59
N GLU A 112 -1.74 -14.20 28.29
CA GLU A 112 -2.81 -14.20 27.28
C GLU A 112 -4.06 -13.39 27.66
N ASP A 113 -4.38 -13.27 28.96
CA ASP A 113 -5.61 -12.63 29.48
C ASP A 113 -5.75 -11.14 29.08
N THR A 114 -4.66 -10.51 28.67
CA THR A 114 -4.62 -9.09 28.30
C THR A 114 -4.60 -8.87 26.77
N TYR A 115 -4.69 -9.95 25.96
CA TYR A 115 -4.64 -9.81 24.51
C TYR A 115 -5.94 -9.19 23.96
N PRO A 116 -5.85 -8.12 23.13
CA PRO A 116 -7.02 -7.41 22.62
C PRO A 116 -7.92 -8.29 21.75
N GLU A 117 -9.23 -8.22 21.96
CA GLU A 117 -10.20 -8.89 21.11
C GLU A 117 -10.64 -8.03 19.93
N ILE A 118 -10.94 -8.68 18.79
CA ILE A 118 -11.49 -8.03 17.60
C ILE A 118 -12.96 -7.67 17.84
N ARG A 119 -13.33 -6.46 17.43
CA ARG A 119 -14.74 -6.09 17.33
C ARG A 119 -15.37 -6.74 16.10
N LYS A 120 -16.48 -7.42 16.25
CA LYS A 120 -17.27 -7.90 15.12
C LYS A 120 -17.86 -6.71 14.37
N VAL A 121 -17.74 -6.74 13.04
CA VAL A 121 -18.30 -5.73 12.13
C VAL A 121 -19.61 -6.27 11.57
N SER A 122 -20.67 -5.44 11.51
CA SER A 122 -21.93 -5.81 10.83
C SER A 122 -21.74 -5.72 9.31
N ASP A 123 -22.44 -6.59 8.58
CA ASP A 123 -22.32 -6.72 7.11
C ASP A 123 -23.22 -5.74 6.31
N GLU A 124 -23.70 -4.65 6.93
CA GLU A 124 -24.71 -3.77 6.32
C GLU A 124 -24.19 -2.98 5.13
N VAL A 125 -22.94 -2.53 5.19
CA VAL A 125 -22.31 -1.71 4.12
C VAL A 125 -21.04 -2.39 3.65
N TYR A 126 -21.07 -2.86 2.40
CA TYR A 126 -19.90 -3.53 1.81
C TYR A 126 -19.72 -3.24 0.32
N ILE A 127 -18.52 -3.50 -0.15
CA ILE A 127 -18.15 -3.59 -1.57
C ILE A 127 -17.29 -4.82 -1.78
N LYS A 128 -17.32 -5.36 -3.03
CA LYS A 128 -16.39 -6.41 -3.48
C LYS A 128 -15.63 -5.91 -4.70
N VAL A 129 -14.34 -6.04 -4.64
CA VAL A 129 -13.40 -5.71 -5.73
C VAL A 129 -12.43 -6.86 -5.93
N LYS A 130 -11.76 -6.91 -7.07
CA LYS A 130 -10.69 -7.89 -7.29
C LYS A 130 -9.47 -7.52 -6.45
N GLU A 131 -8.84 -8.52 -5.83
CA GLU A 131 -7.64 -8.32 -5.01
C GLU A 131 -6.50 -7.67 -5.81
N GLY A 132 -6.26 -8.17 -7.03
CA GLY A 132 -5.21 -7.64 -7.90
C GLY A 132 -5.42 -6.17 -8.26
N ASP A 133 -6.67 -5.76 -8.56
CA ASP A 133 -6.99 -4.38 -8.89
C ASP A 133 -6.82 -3.45 -7.67
N LEU A 134 -7.28 -3.89 -6.50
CA LEU A 134 -7.11 -3.13 -5.26
C LEU A 134 -5.63 -2.98 -4.88
N LYS A 135 -4.86 -4.08 -4.97
CA LYS A 135 -3.42 -4.08 -4.74
C LYS A 135 -2.72 -3.08 -5.64
N GLU A 136 -2.95 -3.16 -6.95
CA GLU A 136 -2.35 -2.26 -7.93
C GLU A 136 -2.73 -0.80 -7.65
N ALA A 137 -4.01 -0.52 -7.37
CA ALA A 137 -4.46 0.83 -7.04
C ALA A 137 -3.74 1.39 -5.81
N ILE A 138 -3.65 0.63 -4.71
CA ILE A 138 -2.96 1.07 -3.50
C ILE A 138 -1.47 1.30 -3.76
N GLU A 139 -0.78 0.34 -4.40
CA GLU A 139 0.66 0.41 -4.66
C GLU A 139 1.04 1.56 -5.59
N SER A 140 0.14 1.89 -6.54
CA SER A 140 0.37 2.94 -7.53
C SER A 140 0.32 4.35 -6.95
N ILE A 141 -0.38 4.56 -5.82
CA ILE A 141 -0.58 5.90 -5.22
C ILE A 141 0.03 6.07 -3.82
N SER A 142 0.44 4.99 -3.16
CA SER A 142 0.95 5.03 -1.76
C SER A 142 2.12 6.00 -1.57
N TYR A 143 2.93 6.26 -2.60
CA TYR A 143 4.03 7.22 -2.56
C TYR A 143 3.56 8.69 -2.44
N CYS A 144 2.28 8.97 -2.71
CA CYS A 144 1.67 10.29 -2.58
C CYS A 144 1.17 10.59 -1.16
N VAL A 145 1.20 9.63 -0.24
CA VAL A 145 0.77 9.83 1.14
C VAL A 145 1.73 10.79 1.87
N ALA A 146 1.19 11.78 2.58
CA ALA A 146 1.99 12.72 3.35
C ALA A 146 2.76 12.01 4.48
N GLN A 147 4.01 12.44 4.69
CA GLN A 147 4.89 11.87 5.73
C GLN A 147 4.96 12.77 6.98
N ASP A 148 4.58 14.04 6.87
CA ASP A 148 4.60 14.99 7.98
C ASP A 148 3.28 14.95 8.78
N ASP A 149 3.33 15.50 10.02
CA ASP A 149 2.20 15.50 10.95
C ASP A 149 1.32 16.76 10.84
N ASN A 150 1.65 17.70 9.94
CA ASN A 150 0.94 18.99 9.84
C ASN A 150 -0.51 18.82 9.38
N ARG A 151 -0.79 17.75 8.61
CA ARG A 151 -2.12 17.44 8.11
C ARG A 151 -2.41 15.95 8.26
N PRO A 152 -2.85 15.48 9.43
CA PRO A 152 -3.04 14.05 9.71
C PRO A 152 -3.94 13.33 8.70
N ILE A 153 -4.96 14.03 8.14
CA ILE A 153 -5.87 13.48 7.14
C ILE A 153 -5.14 13.03 5.86
N LEU A 154 -4.04 13.72 5.48
CA LEU A 154 -3.24 13.40 4.29
C LEU A 154 -2.26 12.23 4.50
N LYS A 155 -2.13 11.72 5.74
CA LYS A 155 -1.49 10.45 6.01
C LYS A 155 -2.36 9.26 5.62
N GLY A 156 -3.62 9.50 5.28
CA GLY A 156 -4.56 8.52 4.80
C GLY A 156 -4.68 8.48 3.29
N ILE A 157 -5.15 7.35 2.80
CA ILE A 157 -5.64 7.15 1.44
C ILE A 157 -7.17 7.20 1.52
N LEU A 158 -7.78 8.05 0.70
CA LEU A 158 -9.23 8.08 0.52
C LEU A 158 -9.64 6.93 -0.40
N LEU A 159 -10.60 6.13 0.03
CA LEU A 159 -11.38 5.25 -0.84
C LEU A 159 -12.73 5.93 -1.11
N ASP A 160 -12.91 6.44 -2.33
CA ASP A 160 -14.12 7.14 -2.80
C ASP A 160 -14.92 6.18 -3.69
N LEU A 161 -16.00 5.62 -3.14
CA LEU A 161 -16.93 4.76 -3.88
C LEU A 161 -18.03 5.61 -4.47
N GLN A 162 -18.17 5.59 -5.78
CA GLN A 162 -19.28 6.23 -6.53
C GLN A 162 -19.81 5.26 -7.57
N ALA A 163 -21.09 4.91 -7.45
CA ALA A 163 -21.73 3.91 -8.31
C ALA A 163 -20.98 2.56 -8.30
N ASP A 164 -20.47 2.14 -9.44
CA ASP A 164 -19.77 0.86 -9.62
C ASP A 164 -18.25 1.01 -9.69
N GLN A 165 -17.73 2.17 -9.23
CA GLN A 165 -16.30 2.47 -9.30
C GLN A 165 -15.75 2.88 -7.92
N LEU A 166 -14.68 2.23 -7.50
CA LEU A 166 -13.87 2.62 -6.36
C LEU A 166 -12.67 3.42 -6.85
N THR A 167 -12.50 4.64 -6.33
CA THR A 167 -11.32 5.46 -6.59
C THR A 167 -10.48 5.57 -5.31
N ALA A 168 -9.26 5.06 -5.34
CA ALA A 168 -8.28 5.27 -4.29
C ALA A 168 -7.51 6.56 -4.57
N VAL A 169 -7.37 7.45 -3.58
CA VAL A 169 -6.74 8.77 -3.74
C VAL A 169 -5.74 9.05 -2.62
N ALA A 170 -4.56 9.51 -2.97
CA ALA A 170 -3.55 9.99 -2.04
C ALA A 170 -2.96 11.32 -2.49
N LEU A 171 -2.62 12.22 -1.54
CA LEU A 171 -1.94 13.49 -1.83
C LEU A 171 -1.14 14.00 -0.64
N ASP A 172 -0.05 14.74 -0.89
CA ASP A 172 0.83 15.30 0.15
C ASP A 172 0.97 16.83 0.09
N GLY A 173 0.23 17.47 -0.83
CA GLY A 173 0.28 18.91 -1.07
C GLY A 173 1.25 19.33 -2.17
N TYR A 174 2.08 18.44 -2.69
CA TYR A 174 2.98 18.64 -3.84
C TYR A 174 2.63 17.74 -5.01
N ARG A 175 2.02 16.62 -4.74
CA ARG A 175 1.60 15.62 -5.72
C ARG A 175 0.31 14.95 -5.27
N LEU A 176 -0.40 14.40 -6.22
CA LEU A 176 -1.62 13.64 -6.03
C LEU A 176 -1.57 12.43 -6.95
N GLY A 177 -2.04 11.30 -6.46
CA GLY A 177 -2.32 10.14 -7.28
C GLY A 177 -3.73 9.66 -7.02
N TYR A 178 -4.44 9.28 -8.07
CA TYR A 178 -5.59 8.41 -7.92
C TYR A 178 -5.51 7.22 -8.86
N ALA A 179 -6.12 6.12 -8.43
CA ALA A 179 -6.29 4.92 -9.22
C ALA A 179 -7.70 4.36 -9.02
N LYS A 180 -8.25 3.77 -10.07
CA LYS A 180 -9.62 3.28 -10.14
C LYS A 180 -9.64 1.76 -10.14
N CYS A 181 -10.58 1.18 -9.38
CA CYS A 181 -10.92 -0.23 -9.39
C CYS A 181 -12.39 -0.39 -9.77
N GLU A 182 -12.70 -1.41 -10.55
CA GLU A 182 -14.08 -1.80 -10.80
C GLU A 182 -14.68 -2.48 -9.57
N VAL A 183 -15.92 -2.13 -9.23
CA VAL A 183 -16.67 -2.76 -8.16
C VAL A 183 -17.51 -3.88 -8.75
N VAL A 184 -17.26 -5.10 -8.30
CA VAL A 184 -17.96 -6.30 -8.79
C VAL A 184 -19.35 -6.45 -8.14
N ASP A 185 -19.46 -6.06 -6.85
CA ASP A 185 -20.70 -6.15 -6.06
C ASP A 185 -20.66 -5.15 -4.91
N SER A 186 -21.82 -4.58 -4.54
CA SER A 186 -21.91 -3.62 -3.45
C SER A 186 -23.31 -3.58 -2.80
N SER A 187 -23.35 -3.12 -1.56
CA SER A 187 -24.61 -2.85 -0.83
C SER A 187 -25.37 -1.62 -1.33
N LYS A 188 -24.94 -1.00 -2.43
CA LYS A 188 -25.42 0.26 -3.00
C LYS A 188 -25.23 1.47 -2.08
N GLY A 189 -24.84 2.58 -2.65
CA GLY A 189 -24.59 3.84 -1.98
C GLY A 189 -23.27 4.47 -2.42
N GLU A 190 -23.06 5.71 -1.99
CA GLU A 190 -21.80 6.43 -2.15
C GLU A 190 -21.11 6.47 -0.80
N TYR A 191 -19.85 6.09 -0.75
CA TYR A 191 -19.10 6.02 0.50
C TYR A 191 -17.72 6.63 0.33
N LYS A 192 -17.29 7.36 1.34
CA LYS A 192 -15.94 7.91 1.44
C LYS A 192 -15.34 7.51 2.77
N ILE A 193 -14.25 6.77 2.73
CA ILE A 193 -13.51 6.38 3.92
C ILE A 193 -12.03 6.70 3.75
N ILE A 194 -11.40 7.07 4.85
CA ILE A 194 -9.97 7.41 4.87
C ILE A 194 -9.26 6.39 5.74
N ILE A 195 -8.35 5.65 5.12
CA ILE A 195 -7.59 4.58 5.79
C ILE A 195 -6.14 5.04 5.91
N PRO A 196 -5.46 4.81 7.05
CA PRO A 196 -4.04 5.13 7.17
C PRO A 196 -3.22 4.53 6.03
N GLY A 197 -2.44 5.33 5.34
CA GLY A 197 -1.69 4.91 4.14
C GLY A 197 -0.68 3.82 4.45
N LYS A 198 -0.06 3.86 5.65
CA LYS A 198 0.82 2.78 6.12
C LYS A 198 0.07 1.45 6.22
N THR A 199 -1.13 1.47 6.80
CA THR A 199 -1.98 0.28 6.94
C THR A 199 -2.38 -0.29 5.58
N LEU A 200 -2.85 0.56 4.64
CA LEU A 200 -3.15 0.10 3.28
C LEU A 200 -1.93 -0.46 2.56
N SER A 201 -0.75 0.10 2.78
CA SER A 201 0.49 -0.45 2.22
C SER A 201 0.84 -1.84 2.78
N GLU A 202 0.53 -2.11 4.06
CA GLU A 202 0.67 -3.46 4.62
C GLU A 202 -0.41 -4.42 4.08
N ILE A 203 -1.65 -3.94 3.91
CA ILE A 203 -2.74 -4.72 3.29
C ILE A 203 -2.37 -5.10 1.84
N ALA A 204 -1.84 -4.18 1.05
CA ALA A 204 -1.42 -4.44 -0.33
C ALA A 204 -0.36 -5.57 -0.44
N LYS A 205 0.50 -5.73 0.58
CA LYS A 205 1.47 -6.85 0.64
C LYS A 205 0.83 -8.21 0.97
N ILE A 206 -0.42 -8.22 1.43
CA ILE A 206 -1.18 -9.44 1.73
C ILE A 206 -2.04 -9.84 0.53
N LEU A 207 -2.59 -8.84 -0.19
CA LEU A 207 -3.40 -9.05 -1.38
C LEU A 207 -2.61 -9.82 -2.45
N GLU A 208 -3.24 -10.80 -3.07
CA GLU A 208 -2.69 -11.58 -4.17
C GLU A 208 -2.96 -10.90 -5.52
N GLU A 209 -2.19 -11.27 -6.52
CA GLU A 209 -2.49 -10.91 -7.91
C GLU A 209 -3.60 -11.84 -8.43
N GLY A 210 -4.45 -11.31 -9.32
CA GLY A 210 -5.51 -12.09 -9.96
C GLY A 210 -6.92 -11.64 -9.62
N ASP A 211 -7.89 -12.53 -9.91
CA ASP A 211 -9.32 -12.21 -9.92
C ASP A 211 -10.06 -12.62 -8.64
N LYS A 212 -9.37 -13.09 -7.60
CA LYS A 212 -9.98 -13.32 -6.28
C LYS A 212 -10.64 -12.04 -5.80
N LEU A 213 -11.77 -12.19 -5.10
CA LEU A 213 -12.52 -11.05 -4.58
C LEU A 213 -12.18 -10.81 -3.11
N VAL A 214 -11.92 -9.55 -2.78
CA VAL A 214 -11.90 -9.06 -1.41
C VAL A 214 -13.21 -8.35 -1.11
N LYS A 215 -13.86 -8.73 0.00
CA LYS A 215 -15.03 -8.02 0.53
C LYS A 215 -14.57 -6.97 1.54
N ILE A 216 -14.86 -5.71 1.26
CA ILE A 216 -14.54 -4.57 2.13
C ILE A 216 -15.83 -4.16 2.83
N THR A 217 -15.91 -4.36 4.15
CA THR A 217 -17.07 -4.00 4.97
C THR A 217 -16.76 -2.78 5.82
N MET A 218 -17.63 -1.78 5.76
CA MET A 218 -17.45 -0.48 6.40
C MET A 218 -18.40 -0.30 7.58
N GLN A 219 -17.89 0.15 8.72
CA GLN A 219 -18.69 0.49 9.90
C GLN A 219 -18.08 1.70 10.62
N LYS A 220 -18.88 2.75 10.82
CA LYS A 220 -18.49 4.02 11.52
C LYS A 220 -17.00 4.39 11.46
N ASN A 221 -16.17 3.81 12.33
CA ASN A 221 -14.76 4.15 12.51
C ASN A 221 -13.80 2.99 12.22
N ILE A 222 -14.29 1.88 11.67
CA ILE A 222 -13.49 0.71 11.28
C ILE A 222 -13.88 0.21 9.91
N VAL A 223 -12.94 -0.42 9.24
CA VAL A 223 -13.14 -1.14 7.98
C VAL A 223 -12.52 -2.52 8.10
N LEU A 224 -13.19 -3.50 7.51
CA LEU A 224 -12.79 -4.90 7.47
C LEU A 224 -12.58 -5.32 6.02
N PHE A 225 -11.45 -5.97 5.75
CA PHE A 225 -11.13 -6.62 4.49
C PHE A 225 -11.18 -8.13 4.71
N ASP A 226 -12.10 -8.80 4.04
CA ASP A 226 -12.28 -10.25 4.10
C ASP A 226 -11.74 -10.88 2.81
N LEU A 227 -10.69 -11.68 2.96
CA LEU A 227 -10.00 -12.43 1.91
C LEU A 227 -10.32 -13.96 1.99
N GLY A 228 -11.37 -14.31 2.72
CA GLY A 228 -11.74 -15.70 2.98
C GLY A 228 -11.06 -16.26 4.24
N ASN A 229 -9.86 -16.80 4.13
CA ASN A 229 -9.14 -17.33 5.30
C ASN A 229 -8.47 -16.23 6.14
N THR A 230 -8.27 -15.05 5.58
CA THR A 230 -7.63 -13.91 6.25
C THR A 230 -8.61 -12.76 6.37
N VAL A 231 -8.74 -12.22 7.57
CA VAL A 231 -9.54 -11.02 7.87
C VAL A 231 -8.63 -9.94 8.41
N ILE A 232 -8.73 -8.75 7.83
CA ILE A 232 -7.95 -7.59 8.24
C ILE A 232 -8.91 -6.49 8.69
N THR A 233 -8.74 -5.99 9.89
CA THR A 233 -9.56 -4.89 10.43
C THR A 233 -8.67 -3.71 10.77
N THR A 234 -9.06 -2.50 10.37
CA THR A 234 -8.32 -1.28 10.70
C THR A 234 -9.24 -0.12 11.05
N ARG A 235 -8.71 0.83 11.82
CA ARG A 235 -9.41 2.08 12.14
C ARG A 235 -9.33 3.06 10.98
N LEU A 236 -10.41 3.82 10.81
CA LEU A 236 -10.47 4.93 9.86
C LEU A 236 -9.87 6.20 10.47
N ILE A 237 -9.33 7.07 9.62
CA ILE A 237 -9.02 8.44 9.99
C ILE A 237 -10.30 9.26 9.89
N ASP A 238 -10.68 9.91 10.99
CA ASP A 238 -11.86 10.77 11.05
C ASP A 238 -11.59 12.14 10.41
N GLY A 239 -12.56 12.64 9.66
CA GLY A 239 -12.54 13.95 9.03
C GLY A 239 -12.87 13.94 7.54
N ASP A 240 -12.88 15.15 6.94
CA ASP A 240 -13.16 15.34 5.52
C ASP A 240 -11.87 15.39 4.71
N TYR A 241 -11.78 14.53 3.69
CA TYR A 241 -10.68 14.59 2.74
C TYR A 241 -10.82 15.78 1.80
N ILE A 242 -9.69 16.29 1.32
CA ILE A 242 -9.67 17.40 0.35
C ILE A 242 -10.44 16.99 -0.91
N ASP A 243 -11.26 17.90 -1.45
CA ASP A 243 -11.94 17.70 -2.73
C ASP A 243 -10.91 17.68 -3.86
N TYR A 244 -10.35 16.50 -4.07
CA TYR A 244 -9.26 16.26 -5.03
C TYR A 244 -9.66 16.58 -6.47
N LYS A 245 -10.96 16.45 -6.81
CA LYS A 245 -11.47 16.71 -8.17
C LYS A 245 -11.28 18.18 -8.56
N LYS A 246 -11.36 19.10 -7.60
CA LYS A 246 -11.12 20.54 -7.83
C LYS A 246 -9.66 20.90 -8.01
N LEU A 247 -8.72 20.03 -7.64
CA LEU A 247 -7.29 20.27 -7.80
C LEU A 247 -6.81 19.98 -9.22
N ILE A 248 -7.56 19.16 -9.96
CA ILE A 248 -7.19 18.70 -11.30
C ILE A 248 -7.57 19.79 -12.32
N PRO A 249 -6.62 20.30 -13.12
CA PRO A 249 -6.92 21.29 -14.15
C PRO A 249 -7.90 20.75 -15.19
N ALA A 250 -8.84 21.61 -15.60
CA ALA A 250 -9.84 21.24 -16.62
C ALA A 250 -9.36 21.50 -18.06
N THR A 251 -8.32 22.34 -18.24
CA THR A 251 -7.83 22.73 -19.58
C THR A 251 -6.31 22.63 -19.64
N PHE A 252 -5.81 22.24 -20.81
CA PHE A 252 -4.39 22.06 -21.07
C PHE A 252 -3.97 22.79 -22.34
N THR A 253 -2.77 23.33 -22.35
CA THR A 253 -2.19 24.08 -23.50
C THR A 253 -1.11 23.29 -24.23
N THR A 254 -0.57 22.27 -23.58
CA THR A 254 0.52 21.44 -24.10
C THR A 254 0.26 19.97 -23.73
N HIS A 255 0.30 19.10 -24.70
CA HIS A 255 0.16 17.66 -24.55
C HIS A 255 1.40 16.96 -25.08
N VAL A 256 1.91 16.01 -24.35
CA VAL A 256 3.11 15.25 -24.72
C VAL A 256 2.83 13.78 -24.55
N THR A 257 2.93 13.02 -25.64
CA THR A 257 2.98 11.56 -25.58
C THR A 257 4.43 11.12 -25.66
N VAL A 258 4.89 10.33 -24.68
CA VAL A 258 6.28 9.89 -24.59
C VAL A 258 6.37 8.41 -24.24
N GLU A 259 7.40 7.74 -24.73
CA GLU A 259 7.77 6.40 -24.30
C GLU A 259 8.34 6.48 -22.88
N LYS A 260 7.67 5.80 -21.97
CA LYS A 260 7.92 5.90 -20.53
C LYS A 260 9.35 5.55 -20.13
N ASP A 261 9.88 4.43 -20.62
CA ASP A 261 11.19 3.91 -20.20
C ASP A 261 12.34 4.80 -20.67
N ASN A 262 12.23 5.38 -21.85
CA ASN A 262 13.18 6.38 -22.35
C ASN A 262 13.13 7.66 -21.50
N PHE A 263 11.93 8.09 -21.12
CA PHE A 263 11.77 9.27 -20.29
C PHE A 263 12.29 9.05 -18.86
N ILE A 264 11.97 7.91 -18.23
CA ILE A 264 12.50 7.52 -16.90
C ILE A 264 14.03 7.46 -16.94
N SER A 265 14.61 6.80 -17.94
CA SER A 265 16.07 6.68 -18.06
C SER A 265 16.77 8.04 -18.14
N GLY A 266 16.21 9.00 -18.90
CA GLY A 266 16.72 10.38 -18.96
C GLY A 266 16.57 11.12 -17.64
N LEU A 267 15.41 10.98 -16.98
CA LEU A 267 15.17 11.56 -15.65
C LEU A 267 16.10 11.01 -14.58
N ASP A 268 16.35 9.71 -14.58
CA ASP A 268 17.23 9.06 -13.60
C ASP A 268 18.67 9.58 -13.72
N ARG A 269 19.21 9.67 -14.94
CA ARG A 269 20.54 10.27 -15.16
C ARG A 269 20.57 11.72 -14.69
N ALA A 270 19.59 12.54 -15.12
CA ALA A 270 19.51 13.94 -14.70
C ALA A 270 19.34 14.12 -13.19
N SER A 271 18.65 13.21 -12.53
CA SER A 271 18.44 13.20 -11.09
C SER A 271 19.74 13.04 -10.28
N LEU A 272 20.78 12.42 -10.84
CA LEU A 272 22.09 12.32 -10.17
C LEU A 272 22.70 13.69 -9.89
N VAL A 273 22.52 14.64 -10.81
CA VAL A 273 22.95 16.03 -10.63
C VAL A 273 21.94 16.81 -9.78
N ALA A 274 20.64 16.63 -10.03
CA ALA A 274 19.57 17.31 -9.30
C ALA A 274 19.59 17.04 -7.78
N LYS A 275 19.88 15.82 -7.35
CA LYS A 275 19.97 15.41 -5.92
C LYS A 275 21.04 16.18 -5.12
N LYS A 276 21.98 16.84 -5.77
CA LYS A 276 23.01 17.68 -5.15
C LYS A 276 22.58 19.13 -4.95
N GLN A 277 21.36 19.46 -5.38
CA GLN A 277 20.75 20.77 -5.19
C GLN A 277 19.66 20.75 -4.10
N LYS A 278 19.39 21.94 -3.54
CA LYS A 278 18.19 22.14 -2.75
C LYS A 278 16.95 21.89 -3.62
N HIS A 279 16.00 21.09 -3.12
CA HIS A 279 14.73 20.72 -3.80
C HIS A 279 14.86 19.79 -5.02
N ASN A 280 16.01 19.16 -5.30
CA ASN A 280 16.17 18.20 -6.40
C ASN A 280 15.68 18.80 -7.75
N TYR A 281 16.05 20.04 -8.06
CA TYR A 281 15.56 20.83 -9.18
C TYR A 281 15.96 20.25 -10.54
N LEU A 282 14.98 20.11 -11.41
CA LEU A 282 15.14 19.63 -12.78
C LEU A 282 14.24 20.45 -13.72
N LYS A 283 14.79 20.97 -14.80
CA LYS A 283 14.06 21.73 -15.84
C LYS A 283 13.75 20.84 -17.02
N LEU A 284 12.50 20.86 -17.49
CA LEU A 284 12.07 20.31 -18.76
C LEU A 284 11.85 21.47 -19.74
N SER A 285 12.48 21.41 -20.93
CA SER A 285 12.20 22.29 -22.06
C SER A 285 11.57 21.43 -23.15
N ILE A 286 10.33 21.71 -23.50
CA ILE A 286 9.52 20.91 -24.42
C ILE A 286 9.30 21.73 -25.68
N SER A 287 9.83 21.28 -26.80
CA SER A 287 9.67 21.95 -28.11
C SER A 287 9.99 21.00 -29.26
N GLY A 288 9.33 21.17 -30.39
CA GLY A 288 9.67 20.46 -31.62
C GLY A 288 9.75 18.94 -31.52
N ASN A 289 8.82 18.30 -30.79
CA ASN A 289 8.77 16.86 -30.54
C ASN A 289 9.93 16.31 -29.70
N VAL A 290 10.54 17.15 -28.87
CA VAL A 290 11.64 16.77 -27.98
C VAL A 290 11.39 17.33 -26.59
N ILE A 291 11.67 16.53 -25.56
CA ILE A 291 11.82 16.96 -24.18
C ILE A 291 13.31 17.03 -23.88
N GLU A 292 13.81 18.22 -23.62
CA GLU A 292 15.15 18.42 -23.09
C GLU A 292 15.09 18.48 -21.56
N ILE A 293 15.86 17.61 -20.88
CA ILE A 293 15.91 17.50 -19.43
C ILE A 293 17.23 18.08 -18.96
N ASN A 294 17.18 19.16 -18.19
CA ASN A 294 18.36 19.89 -17.74
C ASN A 294 18.45 19.92 -16.21
N SER A 295 19.64 19.69 -15.67
CA SER A 295 19.96 19.96 -14.27
C SER A 295 21.40 20.48 -14.14
N THR A 296 21.62 21.37 -13.17
CA THR A 296 22.96 21.97 -12.90
C THR A 296 23.15 22.01 -11.39
N SER A 297 24.33 21.60 -10.92
CA SER A 297 24.73 21.69 -9.50
C SER A 297 26.25 21.94 -9.41
N ASP A 298 26.78 21.99 -8.19
CA ASP A 298 28.20 22.18 -7.95
C ASP A 298 29.08 21.07 -8.54
N ILE A 299 28.51 19.86 -8.74
CA ILE A 299 29.24 18.72 -9.32
C ILE A 299 29.24 18.73 -10.85
N GLY A 300 28.41 19.56 -11.51
CA GLY A 300 28.37 19.65 -12.96
C GLY A 300 26.98 19.94 -13.54
N LYS A 301 26.89 19.75 -14.84
CA LYS A 301 25.67 19.96 -15.63
C LYS A 301 25.34 18.69 -16.40
N ILE A 302 24.04 18.42 -16.54
CA ILE A 302 23.55 17.35 -17.40
C ILE A 302 22.45 17.89 -18.31
N ARG A 303 22.47 17.41 -19.55
CA ARG A 303 21.43 17.64 -20.55
C ARG A 303 21.11 16.32 -21.21
N GLU A 304 19.86 15.89 -21.08
CA GLU A 304 19.32 14.71 -21.73
C GLU A 304 18.25 15.09 -22.72
N THR A 305 18.08 14.30 -23.76
CA THR A 305 17.09 14.54 -24.80
C THR A 305 16.25 13.30 -24.99
N VAL A 306 14.93 13.46 -24.93
CA VAL A 306 13.96 12.38 -25.13
C VAL A 306 12.97 12.77 -26.22
N ASN A 307 12.76 11.89 -27.19
CA ASN A 307 11.77 12.11 -28.24
C ASN A 307 10.34 11.97 -27.68
N CYS A 308 9.45 12.81 -28.16
CA CYS A 308 8.03 12.76 -27.79
C CYS A 308 7.16 13.19 -28.99
N ALA A 309 5.86 12.97 -28.90
CA ALA A 309 4.91 13.65 -29.77
C ALA A 309 4.35 14.85 -28.99
N LEU A 310 4.55 16.06 -29.54
CA LEU A 310 4.08 17.31 -28.94
C LEU A 310 2.87 17.84 -29.69
N GLU A 311 1.82 18.11 -28.94
CA GLU A 311 0.63 18.83 -29.40
C GLU A 311 0.42 20.09 -28.55
N GLY A 312 0.23 21.24 -29.18
CA GLY A 312 0.02 22.51 -28.52
C GLY A 312 1.27 23.39 -28.51
N LYS A 313 1.52 24.06 -27.37
CA LYS A 313 2.55 25.08 -27.22
C LYS A 313 3.84 24.52 -26.65
N ASP A 314 4.98 25.10 -27.09
CA ASP A 314 6.26 24.89 -26.42
C ASP A 314 6.18 25.31 -24.93
N LEU A 315 6.93 24.65 -24.06
CA LEU A 315 6.87 24.89 -22.64
C LEU A 315 8.21 24.67 -21.94
N ASP A 316 8.59 25.61 -21.10
CA ASP A 316 9.63 25.44 -20.07
C ASP A 316 8.97 25.29 -18.70
N ILE A 317 9.31 24.23 -17.98
CA ILE A 317 8.73 23.93 -16.65
C ILE A 317 9.76 23.21 -15.79
N ALA A 318 9.69 23.37 -14.47
CA ALA A 318 10.63 22.72 -13.55
C ALA A 318 9.92 21.90 -12.46
N PHE A 319 10.57 20.83 -12.05
CA PHE A 319 10.04 19.90 -11.05
C PHE A 319 11.09 19.48 -10.03
N ASN A 320 10.62 18.95 -8.91
CA ASN A 320 11.40 18.05 -8.10
C ASN A 320 11.52 16.72 -8.85
N SER A 321 12.73 16.33 -9.21
CA SER A 321 12.99 15.12 -10.00
C SER A 321 12.44 13.85 -9.35
N ARG A 322 12.44 13.78 -8.00
CA ARG A 322 11.91 12.65 -7.27
C ARG A 322 10.40 12.49 -7.48
N PHE A 323 9.64 13.60 -7.48
CA PHE A 323 8.18 13.52 -7.62
C PHE A 323 7.76 13.01 -9.00
N LEU A 324 8.49 13.38 -10.06
CA LEU A 324 8.26 12.82 -11.39
C LEU A 324 8.65 11.33 -11.44
N ALA A 325 9.84 10.98 -10.94
CA ALA A 325 10.31 9.60 -10.96
C ALA A 325 9.40 8.66 -10.16
N ASP A 326 8.95 9.08 -8.97
CA ASP A 326 8.03 8.29 -8.14
C ASP A 326 6.73 7.97 -8.88
N ALA A 327 6.16 8.93 -9.64
CA ALA A 327 4.95 8.74 -10.44
C ALA A 327 5.20 7.77 -11.61
N LEU A 328 6.24 8.03 -12.39
CA LEU A 328 6.54 7.27 -13.60
C LEU A 328 6.89 5.80 -13.32
N ASN A 329 7.61 5.54 -12.22
CA ASN A 329 7.96 4.19 -11.79
C ASN A 329 6.76 3.32 -11.37
N LYS A 330 5.57 3.90 -11.22
CA LYS A 330 4.33 3.17 -10.90
C LYS A 330 3.48 2.83 -12.11
N ILE A 331 3.84 3.36 -13.27
CA ILE A 331 3.13 3.16 -14.52
C ILE A 331 3.65 1.90 -15.22
N LYS A 332 2.74 1.04 -15.64
CA LYS A 332 3.08 -0.22 -16.35
C LYS A 332 3.06 -0.06 -17.87
N GLU A 333 2.33 0.93 -18.37
CA GLU A 333 2.17 1.22 -19.80
C GLU A 333 3.49 1.68 -20.44
N ASP A 334 3.71 1.32 -21.71
CA ASP A 334 4.91 1.71 -22.48
C ASP A 334 4.87 3.17 -22.87
N PHE A 335 3.67 3.71 -23.13
CA PHE A 335 3.45 5.12 -23.52
C PHE A 335 2.50 5.79 -22.54
N ILE A 336 2.81 7.05 -22.23
CA ILE A 336 2.04 7.89 -21.34
C ILE A 336 1.77 9.26 -21.97
N ASP A 337 0.66 9.87 -21.53
CA ASP A 337 0.33 11.25 -21.85
C ASP A 337 0.64 12.16 -20.66
N ILE A 338 1.38 13.22 -20.92
CA ILE A 338 1.69 14.28 -19.96
C ILE A 338 1.00 15.56 -20.43
N LYS A 339 0.14 16.12 -19.58
CA LYS A 339 -0.68 17.29 -19.91
C LYS A 339 -0.32 18.47 -19.02
N PHE A 340 -0.07 19.63 -19.66
CA PHE A 340 0.37 20.84 -18.99
C PHE A 340 -0.63 21.98 -19.26
N SER A 341 -0.95 22.74 -18.21
CA SER A 341 -1.76 23.95 -18.30
C SER A 341 -0.93 25.22 -18.32
N GLY A 342 0.38 25.14 -18.09
CA GLY A 342 1.35 26.23 -18.08
C GLY A 342 2.52 25.97 -17.13
N ALA A 343 3.52 26.87 -17.16
CA ALA A 343 4.78 26.71 -16.42
C ALA A 343 4.68 26.68 -14.88
N THR A 344 3.58 27.18 -14.34
CA THR A 344 3.34 27.27 -12.88
C THR A 344 2.10 26.51 -12.42
N SER A 345 1.45 25.82 -13.35
CA SER A 345 0.23 25.03 -13.08
C SER A 345 0.55 23.58 -12.86
N PRO A 346 -0.32 22.81 -12.16
CA PRO A 346 -0.15 21.38 -11.99
C PRO A 346 -0.03 20.65 -13.33
N THR A 347 0.85 19.66 -13.36
CA THR A 347 1.04 18.76 -14.51
C THR A 347 0.35 17.45 -14.23
N ILE A 348 -0.31 16.90 -15.24
CA ILE A 348 -1.07 15.66 -15.14
C ILE A 348 -0.38 14.59 -15.99
N ILE A 349 -0.22 13.40 -15.43
CA ILE A 349 0.28 12.20 -16.11
C ILE A 349 -0.85 11.18 -16.09
N VAL A 350 -1.23 10.68 -17.25
CA VAL A 350 -2.34 9.73 -17.44
C VAL A 350 -1.92 8.61 -18.39
N PRO A 351 -2.62 7.47 -18.42
CA PRO A 351 -2.41 6.47 -19.45
C PRO A 351 -2.79 7.07 -20.82
N LYS A 352 -2.17 6.56 -21.89
CA LYS A 352 -2.50 6.99 -23.26
C LYS A 352 -3.96 6.66 -23.61
N GLU A 353 -4.48 5.55 -23.09
CA GLU A 353 -5.86 5.10 -23.29
C GLU A 353 -6.54 4.83 -21.95
N GLY A 354 -7.82 5.24 -21.84
CA GLY A 354 -8.61 5.07 -20.64
C GLY A 354 -8.31 6.12 -19.56
N ASP A 355 -8.76 5.82 -18.32
CA ASP A 355 -8.67 6.72 -17.17
C ASP A 355 -8.40 5.97 -15.85
N LYS A 356 -7.70 4.83 -15.95
CA LYS A 356 -7.43 3.93 -14.82
C LYS A 356 -6.67 4.62 -13.69
N PHE A 357 -5.76 5.54 -14.04
CA PHE A 357 -5.01 6.33 -13.07
C PHE A 357 -4.80 7.77 -13.53
N LEU A 358 -4.51 8.63 -12.57
CA LEU A 358 -4.01 9.98 -12.82
C LEU A 358 -2.99 10.32 -11.74
N TYR A 359 -1.83 10.82 -12.17
CA TYR A 359 -0.86 11.43 -11.27
C TYR A 359 -0.75 12.92 -11.57
N MET A 360 -0.74 13.73 -10.51
CA MET A 360 -0.56 15.16 -10.60
C MET A 360 0.71 15.55 -9.83
N VAL A 361 1.54 16.39 -10.44
CA VAL A 361 2.76 16.90 -9.82
C VAL A 361 2.78 18.43 -9.95
N LEU A 362 3.01 19.12 -8.82
CA LEU A 362 3.17 20.57 -8.82
C LEU A 362 4.57 20.95 -9.32
N PRO A 363 4.69 21.94 -10.21
CA PRO A 363 5.98 22.45 -10.64
C PRO A 363 6.66 23.30 -9.55
N ILE A 364 7.97 23.42 -9.65
CA ILE A 364 8.76 24.39 -8.90
C ILE A 364 8.82 25.69 -9.72
N ARG A 365 8.57 26.81 -9.06
CA ARG A 365 8.71 28.13 -9.70
C ARG A 365 10.16 28.36 -10.11
N MET A 366 10.39 28.61 -11.41
CA MET A 366 11.67 29.04 -11.90
C MET A 366 11.90 30.49 -11.44
N LEU A 367 13.00 30.72 -10.72
CA LEU A 367 13.48 32.07 -10.46
C LEU A 367 14.15 32.52 -11.75
N GLY A 368 13.59 33.56 -12.37
CA GLY A 368 14.15 34.17 -13.58
C GLY A 368 15.52 34.81 -13.35
#